data_c6f8023e5094186e48d4e1b28520f178
#
_entry.id   c6f8023e5094186e48d4e1b28520f178
#
_cell.length_a   1.000
_cell.length_b   1.000
_cell.length_c   1.000
_cell.angle_alpha   90.00
_cell.angle_beta   90.00
_cell.angle_gamma   90.00
#
_symmetry.space_group_name_H-M   'P 1'
#
loop_
_entity.id
_entity.type
_entity.pdbx_description
1 polymer ?
#
loop_
_entity_poly.entity_id
_entity_poly.type
_entity_poly.pdbx_seq_one_letter_code
_entity_poly.pdbx_strand_id
1 'polypeptide(L)'
;MIYTENALNILTSRTYPQKGPAWINKNLKGNEELTTIYRLLETHEYEFLKKRDLVERAIVQLGDSIDGVVAIGDCSFPSVRGSVKPADQPFALFYKGDISLLSKNNLNIAVIGVLNPDDKIELTERMVATEILKYEATIV
;
A
#
# COMPACT_ATOMS: atom_id res chain seq x y z
N MET A 1 3.06 12.77 -11.25
CA MET A 1 4.16 12.05 -10.54
C MET A 1 3.53 10.78 -9.98
N ILE A 2 4.06 9.62 -10.33
CA ILE A 2 3.46 8.31 -10.00
C ILE A 2 3.82 7.81 -8.58
N TYR A 3 4.56 8.57 -7.80
CA TYR A 3 4.91 8.26 -6.40
C TYR A 3 5.01 9.56 -5.59
N THR A 4 4.84 9.43 -4.27
CA THR A 4 5.16 10.51 -3.33
C THR A 4 6.64 10.40 -2.91
N GLU A 5 7.24 11.50 -2.50
CA GLU A 5 8.59 11.50 -1.93
C GLU A 5 8.67 10.57 -0.70
N ASN A 6 7.61 10.59 0.12
CA ASN A 6 7.50 9.71 1.27
C ASN A 6 7.46 8.22 0.85
N ALA A 7 6.63 7.85 -0.14
CA ALA A 7 6.58 6.48 -0.64
C ALA A 7 7.93 6.00 -1.16
N LEU A 8 8.65 6.85 -1.88
CA LEU A 8 10.00 6.53 -2.39
C LEU A 8 10.98 6.30 -1.23
N ASN A 9 10.94 7.13 -0.19
CA ASN A 9 11.80 6.98 0.98
C ASN A 9 11.48 5.70 1.78
N ILE A 10 10.20 5.39 1.96
CA ILE A 10 9.74 4.15 2.64
C ILE A 10 10.19 2.91 1.85
N LEU A 11 9.97 2.89 0.53
CA LEU A 11 10.40 1.78 -0.32
C LEU A 11 11.93 1.62 -0.35
N THR A 12 12.66 2.74 -0.36
CA THR A 12 14.12 2.70 -0.25
C THR A 12 14.55 2.09 1.08
N SER A 13 13.92 2.49 2.18
CA SER A 13 14.20 1.94 3.51
C SER A 13 14.00 0.42 3.56
N ARG A 14 13.00 -0.10 2.83
CA ARG A 14 12.73 -1.54 2.72
C ARG A 14 13.87 -2.33 2.06
N THR A 15 14.71 -1.69 1.25
CA THR A 15 15.82 -2.37 0.59
C THR A 15 17.00 -2.70 1.51
N TYR A 16 16.99 -2.17 2.73
CA TYR A 16 18.05 -2.44 3.71
C TYR A 16 17.84 -3.79 4.40
N PRO A 17 18.92 -4.51 4.73
CA PRO A 17 18.82 -5.79 5.42
C PRO A 17 18.02 -5.68 6.72
N GLN A 18 17.21 -6.68 7.02
CA GLN A 18 16.39 -6.78 8.23
C GLN A 18 15.35 -5.67 8.44
N LYS A 19 15.16 -4.78 7.47
CA LYS A 19 14.14 -3.72 7.51
C LYS A 19 12.86 -4.19 6.80
N GLY A 20 12.28 -5.31 7.29
CA GLY A 20 11.03 -5.88 6.77
C GLY A 20 9.77 -5.05 7.12
N PRO A 21 8.56 -5.50 6.70
CA PRO A 21 7.31 -4.79 6.97
C PRO A 21 7.10 -4.45 8.43
N ALA A 22 7.37 -5.40 9.33
CA ALA A 22 7.26 -5.17 10.79
C ALA A 22 8.18 -4.04 11.27
N TRP A 23 9.40 -3.98 10.75
CA TRP A 23 10.34 -2.93 11.11
C TRP A 23 9.86 -1.57 10.58
N ILE A 24 9.45 -1.49 9.31
CA ILE A 24 8.91 -0.29 8.69
C ILE A 24 7.73 0.25 9.51
N ASN A 25 6.70 -0.57 9.72
CA ASN A 25 5.49 -0.18 10.44
C ASN A 25 5.73 0.23 11.90
N LYS A 26 6.80 -0.28 12.52
CA LYS A 26 7.18 0.08 13.88
C LYS A 26 7.96 1.39 13.95
N ASN A 27 8.89 1.63 13.03
CA ASN A 27 9.91 2.66 13.13
C ASN A 27 9.65 3.89 12.25
N LEU A 28 8.89 3.74 11.17
CA LEU A 28 8.54 4.83 10.26
C LEU A 28 7.05 5.13 10.36
N LYS A 29 6.69 6.42 10.41
CA LYS A 29 5.30 6.89 10.42
C LYS A 29 4.93 7.61 9.13
N GLY A 30 5.91 7.78 8.26
CA GLY A 30 5.85 8.59 7.07
C GLY A 30 6.14 10.07 7.36
N ASN A 31 6.70 10.72 6.36
CA ASN A 31 7.12 12.12 6.44
C ASN A 31 8.26 12.42 7.42
N GLU A 32 9.06 11.41 7.79
CA GLU A 32 10.31 11.61 8.52
C GLU A 32 11.31 12.43 7.66
N GLU A 33 12.08 13.28 8.33
CA GLU A 33 13.24 13.91 7.69
C GLU A 33 14.28 12.85 7.30
N LEU A 34 14.95 13.06 6.16
CA LEU A 34 15.95 12.13 5.63
C LEU A 34 17.06 11.81 6.64
N THR A 35 17.49 12.80 7.42
CA THR A 35 18.49 12.61 8.48
C THR A 35 18.03 11.61 9.56
N THR A 36 16.74 11.62 9.89
CA THR A 36 16.15 10.63 10.80
C THR A 36 16.13 9.24 10.17
N ILE A 37 15.77 9.14 8.90
CA ILE A 37 15.78 7.86 8.16
C ILE A 37 17.21 7.30 8.11
N TYR A 38 18.22 8.11 7.79
CA TYR A 38 19.63 7.67 7.76
C TYR A 38 20.07 7.10 9.09
N ARG A 39 19.73 7.78 10.20
CA ARG A 39 20.05 7.31 11.55
C ARG A 39 19.37 5.99 11.90
N LEU A 40 18.08 5.85 11.57
CA LEU A 40 17.31 4.61 11.82
C LEU A 40 17.80 3.43 10.99
N LEU A 41 18.30 3.69 9.79
CA LEU A 41 18.85 2.68 8.90
C LEU A 41 20.34 2.40 9.15
N GLU A 42 20.98 3.21 10.00
CA GLU A 42 22.44 3.13 10.24
C GLU A 42 23.24 3.29 8.94
N THR A 43 22.84 4.28 8.11
CA THR A 43 23.40 4.53 6.78
C THR A 43 23.81 5.99 6.60
N HIS A 44 24.55 6.25 5.54
CA HIS A 44 24.93 7.60 5.14
C HIS A 44 24.09 8.08 3.95
N GLU A 45 23.97 9.40 3.81
CA GLU A 45 23.21 10.05 2.74
C GLU A 45 23.54 9.48 1.36
N TYR A 46 24.83 9.39 1.00
CA TYR A 46 25.26 8.90 -0.31
C TYR A 46 24.73 7.49 -0.63
N GLU A 47 24.84 6.56 0.31
CA GLU A 47 24.35 5.19 0.14
C GLU A 47 22.83 5.13 0.01
N PHE A 48 22.14 5.95 0.82
CA PHE A 48 20.69 6.03 0.75
C PHE A 48 20.24 6.58 -0.60
N LEU A 49 20.79 7.70 -1.05
CA LEU A 49 20.42 8.33 -2.31
C LEU A 49 20.72 7.42 -3.51
N LYS A 50 21.82 6.67 -3.49
CA LYS A 50 22.12 5.66 -4.51
C LYS A 50 21.06 4.55 -4.59
N LYS A 51 20.60 4.03 -3.44
CA LYS A 51 19.52 3.03 -3.41
C LYS A 51 18.20 3.63 -3.84
N ARG A 52 17.93 4.87 -3.43
CA ARG A 52 16.72 5.60 -3.78
C ARG A 52 16.60 5.79 -5.29
N ASP A 53 17.67 6.16 -5.98
CA ASP A 53 17.71 6.26 -7.44
C ASP A 53 17.38 4.91 -8.12
N LEU A 54 17.86 3.78 -7.57
CA LEU A 54 17.52 2.46 -8.10
C LEU A 54 16.04 2.12 -7.90
N VAL A 55 15.47 2.43 -6.74
CA VAL A 55 14.06 2.22 -6.45
C VAL A 55 13.19 3.09 -7.36
N GLU A 56 13.55 4.36 -7.51
CA GLU A 56 12.87 5.29 -8.39
C GLU A 56 12.82 4.79 -9.84
N ARG A 57 13.96 4.37 -10.37
CA ARG A 57 14.02 3.77 -11.73
C ARG A 57 13.15 2.54 -11.85
N ALA A 58 13.14 1.67 -10.83
CA ALA A 58 12.29 0.49 -10.84
C ALA A 58 10.80 0.85 -10.86
N ILE A 59 10.37 1.88 -10.10
CA ILE A 59 8.99 2.37 -10.14
C ILE A 59 8.66 2.94 -11.53
N VAL A 60 9.55 3.76 -12.09
CA VAL A 60 9.35 4.35 -13.42
C VAL A 60 9.24 3.28 -14.52
N GLN A 61 9.98 2.18 -14.40
CA GLN A 61 9.91 1.06 -15.34
C GLN A 61 8.56 0.33 -15.34
N LEU A 62 7.74 0.47 -14.28
CA LEU A 62 6.38 -0.09 -14.25
C LEU A 62 5.46 0.62 -15.26
N GLY A 63 5.78 1.84 -15.66
CA GLY A 63 5.07 2.59 -16.69
C GLY A 63 3.55 2.60 -16.46
N ASP A 64 2.80 2.29 -17.52
CA ASP A 64 1.33 2.27 -17.50
C ASP A 64 0.71 1.08 -16.72
N SER A 65 1.54 0.24 -16.09
CA SER A 65 1.04 -0.86 -15.24
C SER A 65 0.47 -0.38 -13.91
N ILE A 66 0.86 0.82 -13.47
CA ILE A 66 0.37 1.47 -12.25
C ILE A 66 0.04 2.93 -12.51
N ASP A 67 -0.91 3.46 -11.74
CA ASP A 67 -1.23 4.90 -11.73
C ASP A 67 -0.53 5.61 -10.58
N GLY A 68 -0.12 4.87 -9.54
CA GLY A 68 0.66 5.47 -8.49
C GLY A 68 1.17 4.53 -7.41
N VAL A 69 2.01 5.11 -6.55
CA VAL A 69 2.54 4.47 -5.34
C VAL A 69 2.36 5.42 -4.17
N VAL A 70 1.77 4.91 -3.10
CA VAL A 70 1.59 5.61 -1.82
C VAL A 70 2.10 4.75 -0.68
N ALA A 71 2.48 5.37 0.42
CA ALA A 71 2.98 4.68 1.61
C ALA A 71 2.35 5.24 2.89
N ILE A 72 2.60 4.56 4.00
CA ILE A 72 2.21 5.03 5.32
C ILE A 72 2.66 6.48 5.51
N GLY A 73 1.78 7.33 6.06
CA GLY A 73 2.00 8.76 6.21
C GLY A 73 1.54 9.61 5.04
N ASP A 74 1.29 9.05 3.86
CA ASP A 74 0.64 9.78 2.78
C ASP A 74 -0.85 9.95 3.05
N CYS A 75 -1.40 11.12 2.72
CA CYS A 75 -2.82 11.42 2.97
C CYS A 75 -3.79 10.50 2.22
N SER A 76 -3.37 9.96 1.08
CA SER A 76 -4.13 9.00 0.28
C SER A 76 -3.88 7.54 0.66
N PHE A 77 -2.95 7.26 1.59
CA PHE A 77 -2.72 5.89 2.06
C PHE A 77 -3.90 5.43 2.92
N PRO A 78 -4.55 4.29 2.59
CA PRO A 78 -5.72 3.84 3.33
C PRO A 78 -5.35 3.44 4.76
N SER A 79 -6.21 3.80 5.71
CA SER A 79 -6.03 3.36 7.09
C SER A 79 -6.33 1.87 7.25
N VAL A 80 -5.42 1.17 7.92
CA VAL A 80 -5.65 -0.22 8.32
C VAL A 80 -6.82 -0.27 9.33
N ARG A 81 -7.80 -1.13 9.05
CA ARG A 81 -8.97 -1.36 9.92
C ARG A 81 -8.77 -2.63 10.73
N GLY A 82 -9.22 -2.59 11.98
CA GLY A 82 -9.11 -3.73 12.90
C GLY A 82 -7.73 -3.92 13.49
N SER A 83 -7.54 -5.07 14.14
CA SER A 83 -6.27 -5.44 14.79
C SER A 83 -5.44 -6.30 13.84
N VAL A 84 -4.45 -5.68 13.20
CA VAL A 84 -3.53 -6.34 12.28
C VAL A 84 -2.11 -6.24 12.84
N LYS A 85 -1.38 -7.36 12.84
CA LYS A 85 0.01 -7.36 13.32
C LYS A 85 0.89 -6.48 12.44
N PRO A 86 1.87 -5.75 12.99
CA PRO A 86 2.76 -4.88 12.20
C PRO A 86 3.45 -5.56 11.02
N ALA A 87 3.71 -6.88 11.13
CA ALA A 87 4.31 -7.65 10.04
C ALA A 87 3.37 -7.87 8.85
N ASP A 88 2.07 -7.86 9.11
CA ASP A 88 1.01 -8.15 8.12
C ASP A 88 0.37 -6.85 7.60
N GLN A 89 0.69 -5.70 8.20
CA GLN A 89 0.18 -4.42 7.75
C GLN A 89 0.91 -3.98 6.47
N PRO A 90 0.18 -3.52 5.44
CA PRO A 90 0.79 -2.89 4.29
C PRO A 90 1.49 -1.59 4.71
N PHE A 91 2.65 -1.31 4.16
CA PHE A 91 3.39 -0.06 4.38
C PHE A 91 3.50 0.78 3.11
N ALA A 92 3.25 0.18 1.95
CA ALA A 92 3.15 0.84 0.65
C ALA A 92 2.15 0.10 -0.23
N LEU A 93 1.50 0.82 -1.12
CA LEU A 93 0.56 0.29 -2.11
C LEU A 93 0.93 0.81 -3.49
N PHE A 94 1.05 -0.12 -4.43
CA PHE A 94 1.07 0.16 -5.85
C PHE A 94 -0.36 0.00 -6.35
N TYR A 95 -0.91 1.01 -7.00
CA TYR A 95 -2.31 0.99 -7.40
C TYR A 95 -2.51 1.34 -8.86
N LYS A 96 -3.62 0.85 -9.41
CA LYS A 96 -4.16 1.25 -10.70
C LYS A 96 -5.62 1.64 -10.50
N GLY A 97 -6.04 2.77 -11.08
CA GLY A 97 -7.36 3.34 -10.88
C GLY A 97 -7.43 4.36 -9.74
N ASP A 98 -8.60 4.52 -9.17
CA ASP A 98 -8.88 5.55 -8.17
C ASP A 98 -8.64 5.06 -6.74
N ILE A 99 -7.51 5.43 -6.16
CA ILE A 99 -7.17 5.08 -4.77
C ILE A 99 -8.12 5.70 -3.73
N SER A 100 -8.86 6.76 -4.09
CA SER A 100 -9.81 7.39 -3.17
C SER A 100 -10.95 6.45 -2.77
N LEU A 101 -11.21 5.41 -3.58
CA LEU A 101 -12.17 4.35 -3.26
C LEU A 101 -11.83 3.60 -1.97
N LEU A 102 -10.56 3.56 -1.56
CA LEU A 102 -10.11 2.96 -0.32
C LEU A 102 -10.16 3.92 0.88
N SER A 103 -10.68 5.12 0.69
CA SER A 103 -10.83 6.11 1.77
C SER A 103 -11.63 5.53 2.95
N LYS A 104 -11.23 5.91 4.17
CA LYS A 104 -11.95 5.55 5.41
C LYS A 104 -13.41 6.05 5.44
N ASN A 105 -13.73 7.05 4.63
CA ASN A 105 -15.07 7.62 4.55
C ASN A 105 -16.01 6.80 3.66
N ASN A 106 -15.47 5.89 2.86
CA ASN A 106 -16.24 5.00 2.00
C ASN A 106 -16.65 3.73 2.75
N LEU A 107 -17.84 3.23 2.46
CA LEU A 107 -18.27 1.91 2.89
C LEU A 107 -17.59 0.87 2.01
N ASN A 108 -16.45 0.35 2.46
CA ASN A 108 -15.70 -0.68 1.74
C ASN A 108 -16.06 -2.05 2.30
N ILE A 109 -16.48 -2.96 1.43
CA ILE A 109 -16.88 -4.32 1.79
C ILE A 109 -16.00 -5.30 1.01
N ALA A 110 -15.21 -6.12 1.74
CA ALA A 110 -14.47 -7.21 1.14
C ALA A 110 -15.41 -8.39 0.86
N VAL A 111 -15.38 -8.89 -0.38
CA VAL A 111 -16.08 -10.11 -0.77
C VAL A 111 -15.04 -11.18 -1.04
N ILE A 112 -15.08 -12.25 -0.26
CA ILE A 112 -14.16 -13.37 -0.39
C ILE A 112 -14.98 -14.58 -0.84
N GLY A 113 -14.66 -15.08 -2.03
CA GLY A 113 -15.29 -16.28 -2.61
C GLY A 113 -14.37 -17.49 -2.58
N VAL A 114 -14.88 -18.60 -3.09
CA VAL A 114 -14.11 -19.82 -3.27
C VAL A 114 -13.49 -19.89 -4.67
N LEU A 115 -12.34 -20.55 -4.79
CA LEU A 115 -11.77 -20.87 -6.09
C LEU A 115 -12.60 -21.98 -6.75
N ASN A 116 -12.99 -21.80 -8.02
CA ASN A 116 -13.80 -22.72 -8.81
C ASN A 116 -15.19 -22.98 -8.17
N PRO A 117 -16.05 -21.96 -8.04
CA PRO A 117 -17.40 -22.11 -7.52
C PRO A 117 -18.25 -23.01 -8.46
N ASP A 118 -19.19 -23.74 -7.88
CA ASP A 118 -20.27 -24.35 -8.65
C ASP A 118 -21.35 -23.29 -9.00
N ASP A 119 -22.28 -23.66 -9.89
CA ASP A 119 -23.32 -22.74 -10.38
C ASP A 119 -24.16 -22.14 -9.26
N LYS A 120 -24.38 -22.90 -8.17
CA LYS A 120 -25.16 -22.43 -7.01
C LYS A 120 -24.40 -21.39 -6.21
N ILE A 121 -23.10 -21.59 -6.01
CA ILE A 121 -22.22 -20.64 -5.31
C ILE A 121 -22.09 -19.38 -6.16
N GLU A 122 -21.88 -19.50 -7.46
CA GLU A 122 -21.78 -18.36 -8.37
C GLU A 122 -23.07 -17.51 -8.33
N LEU A 123 -24.25 -18.15 -8.35
CA LEU A 123 -25.51 -17.44 -8.23
C LEU A 123 -25.61 -16.69 -6.90
N THR A 124 -25.20 -17.33 -5.80
CA THR A 124 -25.23 -16.73 -4.46
C THR A 124 -24.29 -15.52 -4.38
N GLU A 125 -23.08 -15.62 -4.92
CA GLU A 125 -22.12 -14.53 -4.98
C GLU A 125 -22.65 -13.33 -5.78
N ARG A 126 -23.28 -13.58 -6.92
CA ARG A 126 -23.94 -12.54 -7.72
C ARG A 126 -25.06 -11.85 -6.97
N MET A 127 -25.89 -12.60 -6.23
CA MET A 127 -26.96 -12.04 -5.41
C MET A 127 -26.42 -11.17 -4.29
N VAL A 128 -25.38 -11.62 -3.58
CA VAL A 128 -24.72 -10.86 -2.51
C VAL A 128 -24.12 -9.58 -3.04
N ALA A 129 -23.35 -9.64 -4.14
CA ALA A 129 -22.75 -8.47 -4.77
C ALA A 129 -23.83 -7.46 -5.22
N THR A 130 -24.92 -7.92 -5.82
CA THR A 130 -26.01 -7.07 -6.26
C THR A 130 -26.70 -6.39 -5.05
N GLU A 131 -26.86 -7.10 -3.94
CA GLU A 131 -27.45 -6.53 -2.73
C GLU A 131 -26.53 -5.44 -2.11
N ILE A 132 -25.21 -5.71 -2.04
CA ILE A 132 -24.23 -4.76 -1.51
C ILE A 132 -24.23 -3.44 -2.32
N LEU A 133 -24.36 -3.52 -3.64
CA LEU A 133 -24.33 -2.34 -4.51
C LEU A 133 -25.52 -1.38 -4.28
N LYS A 134 -26.61 -1.83 -3.63
CA LYS A 134 -27.73 -0.95 -3.26
C LYS A 134 -27.37 0.05 -2.15
N TYR A 135 -26.28 -0.15 -1.45
CA TYR A 135 -25.85 0.65 -0.29
C TYR A 135 -24.72 1.65 -0.59
N GLU A 136 -24.49 1.98 -1.87
CA GLU A 136 -23.36 2.86 -2.28
C GLU A 136 -22.01 2.39 -1.72
N ALA A 137 -21.83 1.08 -1.63
CA ALA A 137 -20.61 0.47 -1.11
C ALA A 137 -19.60 0.22 -2.23
N THR A 138 -18.32 0.34 -1.90
CA THR A 138 -17.21 -0.13 -2.74
C THR A 138 -16.91 -1.59 -2.39
N ILE A 139 -16.97 -2.48 -3.38
CA ILE A 139 -16.56 -3.88 -3.22
C ILE A 139 -15.04 -3.96 -3.44
N VAL A 140 -14.34 -4.61 -2.50
CA VAL A 140 -12.87 -4.73 -2.48
C VAL A 140 -12.48 -6.20 -2.53
#